data_7de618dc82c8f140b70a4f8d9f204156
#
_entry.id   7de618dc82c8f140b70a4f8d9f204156
#
_cell.length_a   1.000
_cell.length_b   1.000
_cell.length_c   1.000
_cell.angle_alpha   90.00
_cell.angle_beta   90.00
_cell.angle_gamma   90.00
#
_symmetry.space_group_name_H-M   'P 1'
#
loop_
_entity.id
_entity.type
_entity.pdbx_description
1 polymer ?
#
loop_
_entity_poly.entity_id
_entity_poly.type
_entity_poly.pdbx_seq_one_letter_code
_entity_poly.pdbx_strand_id
1 'polypeptide(L)'
;MTFAKKRAINAKRNAPVIAKRMKSGKSAGHTMIYRTDMQDSRVFELIETSPTETVTNDVATKPIDGSTVETNFIAQSSMEYSATYYLKGEDFNDCDNKYKQLMDWSYQYELTVDGFTRWKHAYITSIGKSTDQTINSNGLIINITFTYARQAQIKYKKVTKGKTKHKAGAKKSSGSRNGKTGRYITVKPGMTYSQIAKKTGTSLSSLLKMNKWKSTSLPVGAKVRYA
;
A
#
# COMPACT_ATOMS: atom_id res chain seq x y z
N MET A 1 15.92 21.16 -0.08
CA MET A 1 14.48 20.97 -0.30
C MET A 1 14.30 19.66 -1.03
N THR A 2 13.50 18.71 -0.53
CA THR A 2 13.31 17.40 -1.14
C THR A 2 12.48 17.50 -2.43
N PHE A 3 12.67 16.57 -3.37
CA PHE A 3 11.96 16.53 -4.65
C PHE A 3 10.42 16.55 -4.45
N ALA A 4 9.92 15.80 -3.47
CA ALA A 4 8.50 15.77 -3.12
C ALA A 4 7.94 17.14 -2.69
N LYS A 5 8.71 17.93 -1.92
CA LYS A 5 8.31 19.29 -1.54
C LYS A 5 8.24 20.24 -2.73
N LYS A 6 9.22 20.17 -3.65
CA LYS A 6 9.19 20.96 -4.90
C LYS A 6 7.96 20.61 -5.75
N ARG A 7 7.66 19.32 -5.85
CA ARG A 7 6.51 18.81 -6.58
C ARG A 7 5.18 19.34 -6.02
N ALA A 8 5.00 19.29 -4.70
CA ALA A 8 3.80 19.80 -4.04
C ALA A 8 3.61 21.32 -4.20
N ILE A 9 4.71 22.10 -4.15
CA ILE A 9 4.69 23.56 -4.36
C ILE A 9 4.26 23.89 -5.79
N ASN A 10 4.82 23.22 -6.79
CA ASN A 10 4.48 23.47 -8.18
C ASN A 10 3.02 23.07 -8.48
N ALA A 11 2.55 21.95 -7.97
CA ALA A 11 1.15 21.54 -8.11
C ALA A 11 0.20 22.58 -7.52
N LYS A 12 0.49 23.09 -6.32
CA LYS A 12 -0.30 24.16 -5.69
C LYS A 12 -0.32 25.46 -6.48
N ARG A 13 0.82 25.83 -7.08
CA ARG A 13 0.95 27.03 -7.91
C ARG A 13 0.17 26.91 -9.22
N ASN A 14 0.21 25.75 -9.85
CA ASN A 14 -0.38 25.56 -11.17
C ASN A 14 -1.89 25.21 -11.12
N ALA A 15 -2.39 24.69 -10.01
CA ALA A 15 -3.80 24.32 -9.87
C ALA A 15 -4.79 25.45 -10.24
N PRO A 16 -4.63 26.72 -9.80
CA PRO A 16 -5.55 27.79 -10.18
C PRO A 16 -5.47 28.16 -11.66
N VAL A 17 -4.29 28.06 -12.29
CA VAL A 17 -4.10 28.31 -13.73
C VAL A 17 -4.80 27.23 -14.53
N ILE A 18 -4.63 25.97 -14.17
CA ILE A 18 -5.32 24.82 -14.77
C ILE A 18 -6.82 24.98 -14.63
N ALA A 19 -7.31 25.29 -13.42
CA ALA A 19 -8.75 25.46 -13.17
C ALA A 19 -9.36 26.62 -14.01
N LYS A 20 -8.62 27.72 -14.22
CA LYS A 20 -9.06 28.82 -15.10
C LYS A 20 -9.15 28.37 -16.56
N ARG A 21 -8.17 27.65 -17.07
CA ARG A 21 -8.16 27.14 -18.44
C ARG A 21 -9.26 26.09 -18.67
N MET A 22 -9.45 25.21 -17.69
CA MET A 22 -10.53 24.22 -17.73
C MET A 22 -11.93 24.86 -17.77
N LYS A 23 -12.10 26.04 -17.17
CA LYS A 23 -13.37 26.75 -17.23
C LYS A 23 -13.64 27.32 -18.62
N SER A 24 -12.60 27.77 -19.32
CA SER A 24 -12.73 28.35 -20.67
C SER A 24 -13.01 27.28 -21.73
N GLY A 25 -12.48 26.06 -21.55
CA GLY A 25 -12.64 24.97 -22.52
C GLY A 25 -13.87 24.06 -22.32
N LYS A 26 -14.75 24.36 -21.39
CA LYS A 26 -15.94 23.54 -21.09
C LYS A 26 -17.10 23.73 -22.07
N SER A 27 -16.83 23.71 -23.35
CA SER A 27 -17.87 23.63 -24.37
C SER A 27 -18.10 22.19 -24.82
N ALA A 28 -19.31 21.89 -25.29
CA ALA A 28 -19.63 20.55 -25.81
C ALA A 28 -18.67 20.11 -26.91
N GLY A 29 -18.14 18.88 -26.81
CA GLY A 29 -17.19 18.32 -27.77
C GLY A 29 -15.73 18.73 -27.56
N HIS A 30 -15.41 19.39 -26.43
CA HIS A 30 -14.01 19.69 -26.06
C HIS A 30 -13.52 18.73 -24.98
N THR A 31 -12.34 18.18 -25.17
CA THR A 31 -11.63 17.37 -24.18
C THR A 31 -10.39 18.11 -23.71
N MET A 32 -10.20 18.16 -22.42
CA MET A 32 -9.03 18.74 -21.80
C MET A 32 -8.09 17.66 -21.32
N ILE A 33 -6.82 17.77 -21.68
CA ILE A 33 -5.77 16.86 -21.29
C ILE A 33 -4.69 17.65 -20.57
N TYR A 34 -4.34 17.22 -19.36
CA TYR A 34 -3.29 17.84 -18.56
C TYR A 34 -2.64 16.83 -17.64
N ARG A 35 -1.45 17.17 -17.14
CA ARG A 35 -0.71 16.29 -16.22
C ARG A 35 -1.38 16.21 -14.86
N THR A 36 -1.61 15.01 -14.38
CA THR A 36 -2.25 14.75 -13.07
C THR A 36 -1.43 15.32 -11.90
N ASP A 37 -0.10 15.38 -12.02
CA ASP A 37 0.78 15.95 -11.00
C ASP A 37 0.77 17.49 -10.95
N MET A 38 0.10 18.14 -11.91
CA MET A 38 -0.01 19.60 -12.03
C MET A 38 1.33 20.35 -12.03
N GLN A 39 2.42 19.69 -12.41
CA GLN A 39 3.76 20.31 -12.47
C GLN A 39 3.89 21.27 -13.65
N ASP A 40 3.19 20.98 -14.73
CA ASP A 40 3.04 21.87 -15.89
C ASP A 40 1.66 22.52 -15.83
N SER A 41 1.59 23.81 -16.11
CA SER A 41 0.32 24.57 -16.15
C SER A 41 -0.41 24.49 -17.48
N ARG A 42 0.13 23.70 -18.44
CA ARG A 42 -0.49 23.53 -19.75
C ARG A 42 -1.71 22.65 -19.63
N VAL A 43 -2.75 23.04 -20.38
CA VAL A 43 -3.95 22.26 -20.62
C VAL A 43 -4.15 22.25 -22.12
N PHE A 44 -4.18 21.06 -22.71
CA PHE A 44 -4.55 20.89 -24.10
C PHE A 44 -6.07 20.85 -24.20
N GLU A 45 -6.63 21.82 -24.89
CA GLU A 45 -8.06 21.83 -25.24
C GLU A 45 -8.19 21.30 -26.67
N LEU A 46 -8.79 20.14 -26.83
CA LEU A 46 -8.91 19.44 -28.08
C LEU A 46 -10.38 19.28 -28.45
N ILE A 47 -10.71 19.49 -29.72
CA ILE A 47 -12.04 19.17 -30.23
C ILE A 47 -12.06 17.67 -30.49
N GLU A 48 -12.98 16.98 -29.85
CA GLU A 48 -13.08 15.53 -29.86
C GLU A 48 -14.11 15.06 -30.87
N THR A 49 -13.74 14.04 -31.64
CA THR A 49 -14.62 13.38 -32.58
C THR A 49 -14.51 11.87 -32.39
N SER A 50 -15.62 11.17 -32.54
CA SER A 50 -15.69 9.70 -32.46
C SER A 50 -15.08 9.09 -31.21
N PRO A 51 -15.44 9.56 -30.00
CA PRO A 51 -14.93 8.99 -28.77
C PRO A 51 -15.48 7.58 -28.55
N THR A 52 -14.59 6.66 -28.14
CA THR A 52 -14.93 5.27 -27.84
C THR A 52 -14.27 4.87 -26.51
N GLU A 53 -15.07 4.44 -25.56
CA GLU A 53 -14.57 3.88 -24.30
C GLU A 53 -14.88 2.38 -24.25
N THR A 54 -13.85 1.57 -24.05
CA THR A 54 -13.93 0.11 -24.00
C THR A 54 -13.46 -0.40 -22.64
N VAL A 55 -14.27 -1.24 -22.02
CA VAL A 55 -13.93 -1.93 -20.78
C VAL A 55 -13.88 -3.42 -21.07
N THR A 56 -12.74 -4.04 -20.79
CA THR A 56 -12.53 -5.47 -20.97
C THR A 56 -12.45 -6.16 -19.61
N ASN A 57 -13.22 -7.22 -19.45
CA ASN A 57 -13.26 -8.02 -18.24
C ASN A 57 -12.84 -9.46 -18.54
N ASP A 58 -12.01 -10.03 -17.67
CA ASP A 58 -11.69 -11.44 -17.69
C ASP A 58 -12.70 -12.18 -16.80
N VAL A 59 -13.42 -13.13 -17.40
CA VAL A 59 -14.42 -13.95 -16.72
C VAL A 59 -13.88 -15.37 -16.64
N ALA A 60 -13.49 -15.82 -15.44
CA ALA A 60 -13.07 -17.19 -15.23
C ALA A 60 -14.31 -18.10 -15.16
N THR A 61 -14.53 -18.89 -16.21
CA THR A 61 -15.61 -19.85 -16.30
C THR A 61 -15.11 -21.26 -16.03
N LYS A 62 -15.83 -22.02 -15.18
CA LYS A 62 -15.60 -23.45 -14.99
C LYS A 62 -16.82 -24.20 -15.53
N PRO A 63 -16.66 -25.01 -16.56
CA PRO A 63 -17.74 -25.92 -16.99
C PRO A 63 -17.93 -26.98 -15.89
N ILE A 64 -19.14 -27.08 -15.37
CA ILE A 64 -19.56 -28.16 -14.48
C ILE A 64 -20.32 -29.14 -15.32
N ASP A 65 -19.97 -30.42 -15.23
CA ASP A 65 -20.55 -31.50 -16.03
C ASP A 65 -22.10 -31.50 -15.92
N GLY A 66 -22.78 -31.28 -17.05
CA GLY A 66 -24.25 -31.34 -17.14
C GLY A 66 -25.01 -30.08 -16.69
N SER A 67 -24.35 -28.98 -16.36
CA SER A 67 -24.99 -27.73 -15.94
C SER A 67 -24.54 -26.48 -16.73
N THR A 68 -25.22 -25.37 -16.49
CA THR A 68 -24.88 -24.06 -17.04
C THR A 68 -23.47 -23.65 -16.56
N VAL A 69 -22.72 -22.98 -17.43
CA VAL A 69 -21.38 -22.46 -17.09
C VAL A 69 -21.49 -21.47 -15.94
N GLU A 70 -20.83 -21.76 -14.81
CA GLU A 70 -20.77 -20.86 -13.67
C GLU A 70 -19.46 -20.07 -13.66
N THR A 71 -19.53 -18.79 -13.27
CA THR A 71 -18.36 -17.95 -13.10
C THR A 71 -18.06 -17.77 -11.62
N ASN A 72 -16.82 -18.01 -11.23
CA ASN A 72 -16.35 -17.83 -9.84
C ASN A 72 -15.58 -16.52 -9.65
N PHE A 73 -15.17 -15.89 -10.74
CA PHE A 73 -14.32 -14.70 -10.66
C PHE A 73 -14.46 -13.85 -11.91
N ILE A 74 -14.66 -12.54 -11.71
CA ILE A 74 -14.65 -11.53 -12.74
C ILE A 74 -13.61 -10.49 -12.35
N ALA A 75 -12.63 -10.27 -13.21
CA ALA A 75 -11.64 -9.22 -13.05
C ALA A 75 -11.68 -8.27 -14.23
N GLN A 76 -11.63 -6.98 -13.96
CA GLN A 76 -11.42 -5.98 -15.00
C GLN A 76 -9.97 -6.08 -15.47
N SER A 77 -9.75 -6.39 -16.75
CA SER A 77 -8.41 -6.53 -17.33
C SER A 77 -7.88 -5.23 -17.92
N SER A 78 -8.70 -4.48 -18.64
CA SER A 78 -8.33 -3.17 -19.18
C SER A 78 -9.50 -2.21 -19.28
N MET A 79 -9.17 -0.92 -19.27
CA MET A 79 -10.05 0.16 -19.69
C MET A 79 -9.28 0.99 -20.71
N GLU A 80 -9.83 1.12 -21.90
CA GLU A 80 -9.22 1.88 -22.98
C GLU A 80 -10.19 2.95 -23.45
N TYR A 81 -9.62 4.10 -23.79
CA TYR A 81 -10.36 5.22 -24.34
C TYR A 81 -9.63 5.75 -25.57
N SER A 82 -10.27 5.74 -26.72
CA SER A 82 -9.72 6.22 -27.98
C SER A 82 -10.61 7.27 -28.59
N ALA A 83 -10.00 8.31 -29.12
CA ALA A 83 -10.72 9.34 -29.86
C ALA A 83 -9.81 10.00 -30.89
N THR A 84 -10.45 10.56 -31.89
CA THR A 84 -9.82 11.45 -32.86
C THR A 84 -10.00 12.89 -32.38
N TYR A 85 -8.93 13.64 -32.36
CA TYR A 85 -8.89 15.01 -31.87
C TYR A 85 -8.43 15.97 -32.96
N TYR A 86 -9.03 17.13 -32.98
CA TYR A 86 -8.55 18.26 -33.73
C TYR A 86 -7.73 19.18 -32.82
N LEU A 87 -6.42 19.24 -33.09
CA LEU A 87 -5.47 20.08 -32.38
C LEU A 87 -5.32 21.40 -33.13
N LYS A 88 -5.82 22.48 -32.54
CA LYS A 88 -5.72 23.82 -33.09
C LYS A 88 -4.46 24.55 -32.62
N GLY A 89 -3.77 25.20 -33.55
CA GLY A 89 -2.63 26.08 -33.27
C GLY A 89 -2.79 27.44 -33.91
N GLU A 90 -1.80 28.31 -33.73
CA GLU A 90 -1.68 29.58 -34.45
C GLU A 90 -1.21 29.34 -35.89
N ASP A 91 -0.27 28.40 -36.03
CA ASP A 91 0.25 27.92 -37.32
C ASP A 91 0.58 26.41 -37.22
N PHE A 92 1.10 25.84 -38.32
CA PHE A 92 1.50 24.44 -38.37
C PHE A 92 2.62 24.11 -37.38
N ASN A 93 3.58 25.02 -37.15
CA ASN A 93 4.69 24.80 -36.24
C ASN A 93 4.19 24.77 -34.78
N ASP A 94 3.23 25.62 -34.43
CA ASP A 94 2.60 25.59 -33.10
C ASP A 94 1.84 24.28 -32.87
N CYS A 95 1.12 23.80 -33.88
CA CYS A 95 0.45 22.49 -33.85
C CYS A 95 1.46 21.35 -33.67
N ASP A 96 2.56 21.35 -34.43
CA ASP A 96 3.59 20.30 -34.32
C ASP A 96 4.32 20.34 -32.96
N ASN A 97 4.56 21.51 -32.42
CA ASN A 97 5.13 21.66 -31.07
C ASN A 97 4.18 21.14 -29.98
N LYS A 98 2.90 21.43 -30.11
CA LYS A 98 1.86 20.87 -29.21
C LYS A 98 1.78 19.35 -29.31
N TYR A 99 1.85 18.81 -30.52
CA TYR A 99 1.87 17.36 -30.75
C TYR A 99 3.12 16.73 -30.12
N LYS A 100 4.32 17.29 -30.35
CA LYS A 100 5.57 16.81 -29.75
C LYS A 100 5.49 16.80 -28.23
N GLN A 101 4.87 17.81 -27.65
CA GLN A 101 4.70 17.84 -26.20
C GLN A 101 3.74 16.77 -25.69
N LEU A 102 2.64 16.48 -26.38
CA LEU A 102 1.76 15.37 -26.02
C LEU A 102 2.50 14.03 -26.16
N MET A 103 3.35 13.90 -27.17
CA MET A 103 4.22 12.75 -27.36
C MET A 103 5.23 12.60 -26.21
N ASP A 104 5.87 13.69 -25.76
CA ASP A 104 6.77 13.67 -24.59
C ASP A 104 6.02 13.27 -23.33
N TRP A 105 4.78 13.73 -23.16
CA TRP A 105 3.96 13.33 -22.02
C TRP A 105 3.59 11.83 -22.04
N SER A 106 3.49 11.21 -23.22
CA SER A 106 3.17 9.79 -23.32
C SER A 106 4.23 8.88 -22.70
N TYR A 107 5.49 9.31 -22.65
CA TYR A 107 6.58 8.47 -22.15
C TYR A 107 6.70 8.42 -20.61
N GLN A 108 6.23 9.45 -19.91
CA GLN A 108 6.64 9.62 -18.51
C GLN A 108 5.53 10.02 -17.55
N TYR A 109 4.40 10.53 -18.04
CA TYR A 109 3.46 11.22 -17.18
C TYR A 109 2.08 10.58 -17.17
N GLU A 110 1.52 10.57 -15.98
CA GLU A 110 0.11 10.29 -15.75
C GLU A 110 -0.70 11.53 -16.09
N LEU A 111 -1.74 11.36 -16.87
CA LEU A 111 -2.58 12.41 -17.40
C LEU A 111 -3.98 12.36 -16.80
N THR A 112 -4.59 13.52 -16.72
CA THR A 112 -6.03 13.66 -16.49
C THR A 112 -6.69 14.02 -17.81
N VAL A 113 -7.69 13.25 -18.20
CA VAL A 113 -8.54 13.48 -19.35
C VAL A 113 -9.92 13.87 -18.85
N ASP A 114 -10.43 15.03 -19.24
CA ASP A 114 -11.76 15.55 -18.86
C ASP A 114 -12.50 16.00 -20.12
N GLY A 115 -13.34 15.13 -20.63
CA GLY A 115 -14.14 15.32 -21.84
C GLY A 115 -15.33 14.39 -21.86
N PHE A 116 -15.47 13.57 -22.88
CA PHE A 116 -16.46 12.51 -22.95
C PHE A 116 -16.30 11.55 -21.76
N THR A 117 -15.06 11.15 -21.46
CA THR A 117 -14.72 10.43 -20.24
C THR A 117 -13.99 11.33 -19.23
N ARG A 118 -13.97 10.92 -17.94
CA ARG A 118 -13.30 11.66 -16.87
C ARG A 118 -12.34 10.75 -16.13
N TRP A 119 -11.14 10.64 -16.64
CA TRP A 119 -10.08 9.81 -16.08
C TRP A 119 -8.98 10.65 -15.45
N LYS A 120 -8.67 10.38 -14.19
CA LYS A 120 -7.55 11.01 -13.47
C LYS A 120 -6.23 10.24 -13.57
N HIS A 121 -6.27 9.02 -14.10
CA HIS A 121 -5.14 8.10 -14.18
C HIS A 121 -5.09 7.52 -15.60
N ALA A 122 -4.87 8.38 -16.57
CA ALA A 122 -4.78 8.02 -17.97
C ALA A 122 -3.32 8.04 -18.44
N TYR A 123 -2.95 7.05 -19.22
CA TYR A 123 -1.66 6.99 -19.91
C TYR A 123 -1.92 6.89 -21.41
N ILE A 124 -1.18 7.66 -22.20
CA ILE A 124 -1.25 7.54 -23.65
C ILE A 124 -0.50 6.27 -24.04
N THR A 125 -1.20 5.33 -24.63
CA THR A 125 -0.63 4.08 -25.17
C THR A 125 -0.34 4.17 -26.65
N SER A 126 -1.08 5.00 -27.36
CA SER A 126 -0.84 5.29 -28.78
C SER A 126 -1.18 6.74 -29.09
N ILE A 127 -0.33 7.37 -29.87
CA ILE A 127 -0.57 8.72 -30.38
C ILE A 127 -0.10 8.77 -31.84
N GLY A 128 -0.97 9.18 -32.72
CA GLY A 128 -0.67 9.35 -34.15
C GLY A 128 -1.15 10.69 -34.65
N LYS A 129 -0.48 11.23 -35.65
CA LYS A 129 -0.94 12.42 -36.38
C LYS A 129 -1.28 12.06 -37.81
N SER A 130 -2.33 12.67 -38.29
CA SER A 130 -2.73 12.60 -39.70
C SER A 130 -3.08 13.99 -40.21
N THR A 131 -2.96 14.19 -41.50
CA THR A 131 -3.39 15.42 -42.17
C THR A 131 -4.59 15.10 -43.05
N ASP A 132 -5.61 15.93 -42.97
CA ASP A 132 -6.71 15.90 -43.94
C ASP A 132 -6.61 17.12 -44.85
N GLN A 133 -6.85 16.93 -46.13
CA GLN A 133 -6.79 18.02 -47.12
C GLN A 133 -7.81 19.13 -46.87
N THR A 134 -8.83 18.84 -46.08
CA THR A 134 -9.88 19.81 -45.68
C THR A 134 -9.48 20.69 -44.50
N ILE A 135 -8.34 20.43 -43.86
CA ILE A 135 -7.90 21.18 -42.70
C ILE A 135 -6.99 22.32 -43.15
N ASN A 136 -7.32 23.52 -42.70
CA ASN A 136 -6.47 24.70 -42.84
C ASN A 136 -5.11 24.50 -42.15
N SER A 137 -4.10 25.25 -42.60
CA SER A 137 -2.71 25.17 -42.09
C SER A 137 -2.54 25.28 -40.55
N ASN A 138 -3.60 25.60 -39.84
CA ASN A 138 -3.59 25.88 -38.40
C ASN A 138 -4.14 24.73 -37.54
N GLY A 139 -4.22 23.52 -38.06
CA GLY A 139 -4.74 22.38 -37.33
C GLY A 139 -4.08 21.06 -37.72
N LEU A 140 -4.06 20.13 -36.77
CA LEU A 140 -3.67 18.73 -36.98
C LEU A 140 -4.77 17.81 -36.47
N ILE A 141 -5.00 16.73 -37.20
CA ILE A 141 -5.77 15.61 -36.66
C ILE A 141 -4.84 14.68 -35.92
N ILE A 142 -5.18 14.36 -34.70
CA ILE A 142 -4.43 13.43 -33.88
C ILE A 142 -5.36 12.32 -33.37
N ASN A 143 -4.90 11.10 -33.45
CA ASN A 143 -5.58 9.94 -32.88
C ASN A 143 -4.86 9.57 -31.59
N ILE A 144 -5.56 9.53 -30.47
CA ILE A 144 -4.97 9.19 -29.17
C ILE A 144 -5.76 8.03 -28.58
N THR A 145 -5.02 7.04 -28.10
CA THR A 145 -5.56 5.98 -27.28
C THR A 145 -4.97 6.10 -25.87
N PHE A 146 -5.85 6.11 -24.90
CA PHE A 146 -5.50 6.13 -23.49
C PHE A 146 -5.83 4.80 -22.84
N THR A 147 -5.00 4.39 -21.89
CA THR A 147 -5.29 3.27 -20.99
C THR A 147 -5.41 3.80 -19.57
N TYR A 148 -6.42 3.36 -18.85
CA TYR A 148 -6.59 3.67 -17.43
C TYR A 148 -5.73 2.73 -16.59
N ALA A 149 -4.80 3.27 -15.82
CA ALA A 149 -4.00 2.50 -14.89
C ALA A 149 -3.66 3.33 -13.65
N ARG A 150 -3.87 2.77 -12.47
CA ARG A 150 -3.41 3.39 -11.23
C ARG A 150 -2.01 2.93 -10.90
N GLN A 151 -1.12 3.86 -10.58
CA GLN A 151 0.19 3.49 -10.04
C GLN A 151 0.02 2.76 -8.72
N ALA A 152 0.65 1.59 -8.60
CA ALA A 152 0.69 0.85 -7.35
C ALA A 152 1.42 1.68 -6.28
N GLN A 153 0.70 2.13 -5.26
CA GLN A 153 1.31 2.79 -4.11
C GLN A 153 1.66 1.75 -3.07
N ILE A 154 2.94 1.53 -2.85
CA ILE A 154 3.40 0.73 -1.72
C ILE A 154 3.17 1.53 -0.44
N LYS A 155 2.07 1.27 0.23
CA LYS A 155 1.83 1.80 1.58
C LYS A 155 2.60 0.93 2.56
N TYR A 156 3.78 1.37 2.95
CA TYR A 156 4.48 0.77 4.09
C TYR A 156 3.62 1.04 5.34
N LYS A 157 2.91 0.02 5.81
CA LYS A 157 2.36 0.06 7.15
C LYS A 157 3.57 0.07 8.09
N LYS A 158 3.86 1.20 8.78
CA LYS A 158 4.78 1.16 9.90
C LYS A 158 4.26 0.08 10.83
N VAL A 159 4.97 -1.05 10.87
CA VAL A 159 4.75 -2.02 11.92
C VAL A 159 5.22 -1.30 13.18
N THR A 160 4.32 -0.63 13.87
CA THR A 160 4.52 -0.33 15.28
C THR A 160 4.79 -1.69 15.89
N LYS A 161 6.02 -1.89 16.40
CA LYS A 161 6.33 -3.01 17.28
C LYS A 161 5.36 -2.92 18.46
N GLY A 162 4.12 -3.34 18.21
CA GLY A 162 3.23 -3.67 19.30
C GLY A 162 4.00 -4.70 20.09
N LYS A 163 4.17 -4.46 21.39
CA LYS A 163 4.57 -5.50 22.32
C LYS A 163 3.56 -6.63 22.11
N THR A 164 3.86 -7.54 21.22
CA THR A 164 3.17 -8.81 21.11
C THR A 164 3.46 -9.49 22.42
N LYS A 165 2.56 -9.31 23.38
CA LYS A 165 2.39 -10.33 24.40
C LYS A 165 2.01 -11.55 23.62
N HIS A 166 2.99 -12.39 23.28
CA HIS A 166 2.74 -13.74 22.89
C HIS A 166 2.03 -14.36 24.09
N LYS A 167 0.71 -14.38 24.07
CA LYS A 167 -0.01 -15.41 24.77
C LYS A 167 0.42 -16.70 24.08
N ALA A 168 1.54 -17.25 24.54
CA ALA A 168 1.81 -18.64 24.32
C ALA A 168 0.52 -19.35 24.73
N GLY A 169 -0.05 -20.10 23.77
CA GLY A 169 -1.26 -20.85 24.02
C GLY A 169 -1.10 -21.60 25.31
N ALA A 170 -1.84 -21.19 26.34
CA ALA A 170 -1.87 -21.91 27.58
C ALA A 170 -2.47 -23.27 27.27
N LYS A 171 -1.63 -24.29 27.04
CA LYS A 171 -2.03 -25.66 27.30
C LYS A 171 -2.57 -25.62 28.72
N LYS A 172 -3.87 -25.79 28.88
CA LYS A 172 -4.48 -26.13 30.17
C LYS A 172 -3.84 -27.41 30.64
N SER A 173 -2.73 -27.32 31.37
CA SER A 173 -2.32 -28.41 32.27
C SER A 173 -3.21 -28.30 33.47
N SER A 174 -4.07 -29.24 33.60
CA SER A 174 -4.83 -29.51 34.82
C SER A 174 -3.90 -29.50 36.02
N GLY A 175 -4.20 -28.63 37.00
CA GLY A 175 -3.71 -28.77 38.38
C GLY A 175 -2.28 -28.33 38.60
N SER A 176 -1.97 -27.04 38.53
CA SER A 176 -0.88 -26.49 39.29
C SER A 176 -1.44 -25.89 40.57
N ARG A 177 -1.41 -26.68 41.64
CA ARG A 177 -1.38 -26.15 42.98
C ARG A 177 -0.25 -25.16 43.07
N ASN A 178 -0.46 -23.98 43.64
CA ASN A 178 0.56 -22.99 43.99
C ASN A 178 1.65 -23.65 44.90
N GLY A 179 2.54 -24.42 44.29
CA GLY A 179 3.76 -24.88 44.95
C GLY A 179 4.72 -23.71 44.94
N LYS A 180 4.82 -22.98 46.08
CA LYS A 180 6.03 -22.22 46.36
C LYS A 180 7.19 -23.16 46.07
N THR A 181 8.00 -22.85 45.04
CA THR A 181 9.18 -23.64 44.69
C THR A 181 10.14 -23.54 45.87
N GLY A 182 10.07 -24.50 46.79
CA GLY A 182 10.93 -24.51 47.99
C GLY A 182 12.39 -24.63 47.54
N ARG A 183 13.23 -23.81 48.08
CA ARG A 183 14.68 -23.94 47.92
C ARG A 183 15.21 -25.00 48.88
N TYR A 184 16.04 -25.89 48.36
CA TYR A 184 16.57 -27.03 49.10
C TYR A 184 18.10 -27.00 49.13
N ILE A 185 18.70 -27.44 50.24
CA ILE A 185 20.13 -27.70 50.37
C ILE A 185 20.33 -29.19 50.70
N THR A 186 21.30 -29.83 50.06
CA THR A 186 21.64 -31.22 50.35
C THR A 186 22.60 -31.28 51.52
N VAL A 187 22.29 -32.07 52.52
CA VAL A 187 23.08 -32.23 53.72
C VAL A 187 24.36 -33.00 53.40
N LYS A 188 25.52 -32.40 53.75
CA LYS A 188 26.83 -33.04 53.63
C LYS A 188 27.23 -33.63 55.01
N PRO A 189 28.16 -34.60 55.04
CA PRO A 189 28.68 -35.14 56.30
C PRO A 189 29.11 -34.02 57.23
N GLY A 190 28.69 -34.06 58.52
CA GLY A 190 28.98 -33.06 59.52
C GLY A 190 28.15 -31.78 59.51
N MET A 191 27.17 -31.67 58.59
CA MET A 191 26.33 -30.48 58.46
C MET A 191 25.16 -30.52 59.47
N THR A 192 24.98 -29.43 60.21
CA THR A 192 23.89 -29.25 61.17
C THR A 192 22.88 -28.18 60.73
N TYR A 193 21.66 -28.19 61.30
CA TYR A 193 20.69 -27.15 61.05
C TYR A 193 21.20 -25.74 61.35
N SER A 194 22.02 -25.57 62.38
CA SER A 194 22.63 -24.26 62.74
C SER A 194 23.55 -23.76 61.61
N GLN A 195 24.32 -24.66 60.98
CA GLN A 195 25.17 -24.31 59.85
C GLN A 195 24.35 -24.00 58.61
N ILE A 196 23.25 -24.74 58.36
CA ILE A 196 22.32 -24.43 57.29
C ILE A 196 21.65 -23.08 57.48
N ALA A 197 21.22 -22.78 58.75
CA ALA A 197 20.63 -21.50 59.12
C ALA A 197 21.58 -20.33 58.82
N LYS A 198 22.83 -20.44 59.24
CA LYS A 198 23.86 -19.42 58.96
C LYS A 198 24.12 -19.26 57.45
N LYS A 199 24.15 -20.36 56.70
CA LYS A 199 24.44 -20.35 55.24
C LYS A 199 23.28 -19.81 54.41
N THR A 200 22.04 -20.04 54.83
CA THR A 200 20.84 -19.68 54.06
C THR A 200 20.13 -18.42 54.57
N GLY A 201 20.54 -17.88 55.71
CA GLY A 201 19.88 -16.75 56.38
C GLY A 201 18.50 -17.08 56.95
N THR A 202 18.14 -18.37 57.02
CA THR A 202 16.83 -18.82 57.53
C THR A 202 16.94 -19.16 59.01
N SER A 203 15.95 -18.74 59.81
CA SER A 203 15.98 -19.03 61.25
C SER A 203 15.91 -20.52 61.53
N LEU A 204 16.58 -20.99 62.59
CA LEU A 204 16.60 -22.38 62.99
C LEU A 204 15.17 -22.93 63.23
N SER A 205 14.32 -22.13 63.85
CA SER A 205 12.92 -22.49 64.14
C SER A 205 12.12 -22.68 62.82
N SER A 206 12.36 -21.85 61.80
CA SER A 206 11.74 -21.99 60.49
C SER A 206 12.22 -23.23 59.75
N LEU A 207 13.51 -23.54 59.81
CA LEU A 207 14.06 -24.74 59.21
C LEU A 207 13.47 -26.03 59.85
N LEU A 208 13.32 -26.05 61.16
CA LEU A 208 12.71 -27.19 61.87
C LEU A 208 11.23 -27.36 61.57
N LYS A 209 10.48 -26.25 61.36
CA LYS A 209 9.07 -26.29 60.97
C LYS A 209 8.87 -26.75 59.53
N MET A 210 9.78 -26.42 58.64
CA MET A 210 9.65 -26.78 57.21
C MET A 210 10.14 -28.20 56.91
N ASN A 211 10.88 -28.81 57.80
CA ASN A 211 11.49 -30.13 57.55
C ASN A 211 11.10 -31.14 58.66
N LYS A 212 11.02 -32.41 58.27
CA LYS A 212 10.54 -33.50 59.14
C LYS A 212 11.61 -34.08 60.07
N TRP A 213 12.89 -33.72 59.88
CA TRP A 213 13.99 -34.26 60.70
C TRP A 213 14.20 -33.45 61.97
N LYS A 214 14.48 -34.16 63.06
CA LYS A 214 14.78 -33.50 64.35
C LYS A 214 16.17 -32.83 64.33
N SER A 215 16.36 -31.82 65.17
CA SER A 215 17.61 -31.02 65.22
C SER A 215 18.88 -31.83 65.46
N THR A 216 18.74 -32.99 66.12
CA THR A 216 19.85 -33.88 66.48
C THR A 216 20.12 -34.99 65.46
N SER A 217 19.29 -35.15 64.47
CA SER A 217 19.36 -36.28 63.51
C SER A 217 19.09 -35.84 62.11
N LEU A 218 20.11 -35.26 61.46
CA LEU A 218 20.03 -34.82 60.08
C LEU A 218 20.78 -35.81 59.17
N PRO A 219 20.07 -36.61 58.39
CA PRO A 219 20.72 -37.64 57.56
C PRO A 219 21.57 -37.00 56.42
N VAL A 220 22.75 -37.56 56.22
CA VAL A 220 23.60 -37.15 55.07
C VAL A 220 22.88 -37.45 53.76
N GLY A 221 22.89 -36.55 52.81
CA GLY A 221 22.18 -36.67 51.55
C GLY A 221 20.72 -36.18 51.58
N ALA A 222 20.16 -35.90 52.78
CA ALA A 222 18.80 -35.36 52.84
C ALA A 222 18.71 -33.94 52.23
N LYS A 223 17.56 -33.65 51.61
CA LYS A 223 17.27 -32.32 51.06
C LYS A 223 16.50 -31.52 52.10
N VAL A 224 17.14 -30.55 52.73
CA VAL A 224 16.53 -29.63 53.69
C VAL A 224 15.98 -28.41 52.99
N ARG A 225 14.69 -28.14 53.19
CA ARG A 225 14.02 -26.96 52.65
C ARG A 225 14.36 -25.76 53.53
N TYR A 226 14.73 -24.63 52.88
CA TYR A 226 15.07 -23.40 53.62
C TYR A 226 14.29 -22.14 53.14
N ALA A 227 13.51 -22.25 52.03
CA ALA A 227 12.60 -21.21 51.57
C ALA A 227 11.38 -21.81 50.88
#